data_0626371b15844582c72b9262183e9bb2
#
_entry.id   0626371b15844582c72b9262183e9bb2
#
_cell.length_a   1.000
_cell.length_b   1.000
_cell.length_c   1.000
_cell.angle_alpha   90.00
_cell.angle_beta   90.00
_cell.angle_gamma   90.00
#
_symmetry.space_group_name_H-M   'P 1'
#
loop_
_entity.id
_entity.type
_entity.pdbx_description
1 polymer ?
#
loop_
_entity_poly.entity_id
_entity_poly.type
_entity_poly.pdbx_seq_one_letter_code
_entity_poly.pdbx_strand_id
1 'polypeptide(L)'
;MTNEHNTAPAVETRGLAFAYPAGSGEPAFEISWPDLRIDQGAFCVVVGSTGSGKTTLLRSLKPELVPAGAYRGWARVLGRVASGEDVRGEQAFTALESAQSIGFVMQDPAAQIVCDTVWHELAFGLENVGMPQNEMRRRVAEVAHFFGIEPWVRKKTEDLSGGQKQIVNLASVLALRPRVLLLDEPTAQLDPNAVKQFLFLLGRVNRELGITVVVATHSPEDVEAYATQRIDLDASGAPAPRELAEAALEPRWEARAAACVHADAAIRVRDAHFRFDRREPWVLRGIDLNIVRGCVHALVGGNGCGKTTLLRCLAGVLKPQRGHIDNALRYSQALLPQDSKALFVCDSVREELMEWSTRCGYGQREAAAMARRFGLESLGAREASAREPRGALSRRAYQGARPGVVRRFLSNGARACR
;
A
#
# COMPACT_ATOMS: atom_id res chain seq x y z
N MET A 1 2.67 -40.04 -24.02
CA MET A 1 1.90 -39.19 -24.96
C MET A 1 1.34 -38.03 -24.16
N THR A 2 2.07 -36.98 -24.13
CA THR A 2 1.71 -35.73 -23.41
C THR A 2 0.70 -34.99 -24.27
N ASN A 3 -0.55 -34.95 -23.82
CA ASN A 3 -1.58 -34.06 -24.38
C ASN A 3 -1.15 -32.60 -24.15
N GLU A 4 -0.52 -32.01 -25.15
CA GLU A 4 -0.43 -30.54 -25.25
C GLU A 4 -1.84 -29.99 -25.53
N HIS A 5 -2.59 -29.77 -24.46
CA HIS A 5 -3.77 -28.94 -24.54
C HIS A 5 -3.28 -27.52 -24.76
N ASN A 6 -3.32 -27.08 -26.02
CA ASN A 6 -3.12 -25.68 -26.43
C ASN A 6 -4.29 -24.83 -25.93
N THR A 7 -4.39 -24.72 -24.60
CA THR A 7 -5.35 -23.81 -23.95
C THR A 7 -4.81 -22.41 -24.06
N ALA A 8 -5.63 -21.48 -24.57
CA ALA A 8 -5.28 -20.05 -24.62
C ALA A 8 -4.80 -19.57 -23.23
N PRO A 9 -3.74 -18.75 -23.18
CA PRO A 9 -3.24 -18.24 -21.90
C PRO A 9 -4.30 -17.44 -21.17
N ALA A 10 -4.17 -17.36 -19.84
CA ALA A 10 -5.04 -16.49 -19.03
C ALA A 10 -4.72 -15.02 -19.27
N VAL A 11 -3.44 -14.70 -19.42
CA VAL A 11 -2.96 -13.34 -19.75
C VAL A 11 -1.89 -13.44 -20.81
N GLU A 12 -1.96 -12.57 -21.81
CA GLU A 12 -0.94 -12.41 -22.84
C GLU A 12 -0.75 -10.93 -23.18
N THR A 13 0.51 -10.49 -23.31
CA THR A 13 0.85 -9.13 -23.79
C THR A 13 1.84 -9.23 -24.92
N ARG A 14 1.76 -8.31 -25.88
CA ARG A 14 2.74 -8.17 -26.96
C ARG A 14 3.06 -6.71 -27.24
N GLY A 15 4.33 -6.36 -27.15
CA GLY A 15 4.86 -5.03 -27.39
C GLY A 15 4.17 -3.97 -26.53
N LEU A 16 3.62 -4.37 -25.37
CA LEU A 16 2.82 -3.48 -24.53
C LEU A 16 3.69 -2.38 -23.96
N ALA A 17 3.35 -1.14 -24.28
CA ALA A 17 3.92 0.04 -23.67
C ALA A 17 2.82 1.07 -23.39
N PHE A 18 3.03 1.88 -22.38
CA PHE A 18 2.09 2.91 -21.95
C PHE A 18 2.82 4.22 -21.67
N ALA A 19 2.30 5.31 -22.22
CA ALA A 19 2.76 6.67 -21.95
C ALA A 19 1.69 7.44 -21.18
N TYR A 20 2.06 7.97 -20.02
CA TYR A 20 1.21 8.90 -19.27
C TYR A 20 1.05 10.21 -20.04
N PRO A 21 -0.12 10.87 -19.95
CA PRO A 21 -0.30 12.18 -20.57
C PRO A 21 0.78 13.15 -20.09
N ALA A 22 1.50 13.77 -21.03
CA ALA A 22 2.48 14.79 -20.68
C ALA A 22 1.77 16.06 -20.21
N GLY A 23 2.25 16.69 -19.15
CA GLY A 23 1.94 18.08 -18.83
C GLY A 23 2.52 18.99 -19.93
N SER A 24 2.01 20.22 -20.04
CA SER A 24 2.47 21.18 -21.05
C SER A 24 3.98 21.43 -20.89
N GLY A 25 4.79 20.86 -21.81
CA GLY A 25 6.23 21.08 -21.92
C GLY A 25 7.13 19.98 -21.35
N GLU A 26 6.61 18.87 -20.85
CA GLU A 26 7.41 17.73 -20.36
C GLU A 26 7.35 16.53 -21.32
N PRO A 27 8.43 15.73 -21.43
CA PRO A 27 8.36 14.47 -22.16
C PRO A 27 7.41 13.51 -21.46
N ALA A 28 6.60 12.80 -22.22
CA ALA A 28 5.73 11.77 -21.71
C ALA A 28 6.56 10.68 -21.01
N PHE A 29 6.17 10.32 -19.77
CA PHE A 29 6.80 9.19 -19.08
C PHE A 29 6.23 7.90 -19.67
N GLU A 30 7.09 7.16 -20.38
CA GLU A 30 6.74 5.90 -21.02
C GLU A 30 7.27 4.72 -20.23
N ILE A 31 6.43 3.69 -20.09
CA ILE A 31 6.76 2.39 -19.51
C ILE A 31 6.55 1.35 -20.60
N SER A 32 7.53 0.47 -20.81
CA SER A 32 7.40 -0.71 -21.66
C SER A 32 7.59 -1.98 -20.85
N TRP A 33 6.85 -3.03 -21.18
CA TRP A 33 6.96 -4.32 -20.53
C TRP A 33 7.40 -5.40 -21.53
N PRO A 34 8.05 -6.46 -21.05
CA PRO A 34 8.33 -7.63 -21.88
C PRO A 34 7.02 -8.28 -22.34
N ASP A 35 7.08 -9.06 -23.40
CA ASP A 35 5.98 -9.92 -23.79
C ASP A 35 5.71 -10.94 -22.69
N LEU A 36 4.49 -10.98 -22.21
CA LEU A 36 4.08 -11.82 -21.08
C LEU A 36 3.13 -12.92 -21.55
N ARG A 37 3.27 -14.08 -20.95
CA ARG A 37 2.34 -15.19 -21.06
C ARG A 37 2.13 -15.81 -19.69
N ILE A 38 0.89 -15.81 -19.21
CA ILE A 38 0.49 -16.44 -17.95
C ILE A 38 -0.54 -17.52 -18.29
N ASP A 39 -0.26 -18.74 -17.90
CA ASP A 39 -1.13 -19.88 -18.18
C ASP A 39 -2.36 -19.89 -17.26
N GLN A 40 -3.46 -20.53 -17.73
CA GLN A 40 -4.66 -20.66 -16.92
C GLN A 40 -4.38 -21.54 -15.69
N GLY A 41 -4.91 -21.12 -14.54
CA GLY A 41 -4.69 -21.78 -13.26
C GLY A 41 -3.31 -21.53 -12.64
N ALA A 42 -2.43 -20.76 -13.29
CA ALA A 42 -1.15 -20.39 -12.70
C ALA A 42 -1.32 -19.48 -11.48
N PHE A 43 -0.39 -19.59 -10.53
CA PHE A 43 -0.14 -18.60 -9.50
C PHE A 43 1.11 -17.83 -9.92
N CYS A 44 0.92 -16.67 -10.55
CA CYS A 44 1.99 -15.86 -11.10
C CYS A 44 2.37 -14.72 -10.16
N VAL A 45 3.66 -14.58 -9.88
CA VAL A 45 4.21 -13.46 -9.11
C VAL A 45 4.94 -12.52 -10.05
N VAL A 46 4.50 -11.27 -10.10
CA VAL A 46 5.13 -10.18 -10.85
C VAL A 46 5.97 -9.35 -9.89
N VAL A 47 7.28 -9.42 -10.04
CA VAL A 47 8.25 -8.75 -9.18
C VAL A 47 8.83 -7.54 -9.90
N GLY A 48 9.21 -6.52 -9.16
CA GLY A 48 9.90 -5.35 -9.66
C GLY A 48 10.02 -4.26 -8.62
N SER A 49 10.96 -3.36 -8.80
CA SER A 49 11.18 -2.20 -7.93
C SER A 49 9.98 -1.26 -7.90
N THR A 50 9.94 -0.36 -6.92
CA THR A 50 8.93 0.71 -6.90
C THR A 50 9.14 1.61 -8.13
N GLY A 51 8.05 1.84 -8.88
CA GLY A 51 8.12 2.59 -10.14
C GLY A 51 8.36 1.73 -11.40
N SER A 52 8.57 0.40 -11.30
CA SER A 52 8.72 -0.49 -12.47
C SER A 52 7.43 -0.68 -13.29
N GLY A 53 6.33 -0.06 -12.87
CA GLY A 53 5.06 -0.11 -13.60
C GLY A 53 4.16 -1.31 -13.27
N LYS A 54 4.38 -2.05 -12.18
CA LYS A 54 3.54 -3.20 -11.74
C LYS A 54 2.06 -2.86 -11.68
N THR A 55 1.72 -1.80 -10.93
CA THR A 55 0.34 -1.32 -10.79
C THR A 55 -0.26 -0.93 -12.14
N THR A 56 0.50 -0.24 -13.00
CA THR A 56 0.07 0.17 -14.33
C THR A 56 -0.18 -1.05 -15.21
N LEU A 57 0.71 -2.05 -15.17
CA LEU A 57 0.53 -3.33 -15.87
C LEU A 57 -0.76 -4.03 -15.41
N LEU A 58 -0.94 -4.24 -14.09
CA LEU A 58 -2.14 -4.91 -13.59
C LEU A 58 -3.42 -4.16 -13.98
N ARG A 59 -3.43 -2.83 -13.87
CA ARG A 59 -4.57 -2.00 -14.31
C ARG A 59 -4.84 -2.12 -15.81
N SER A 60 -3.80 -2.25 -16.62
CA SER A 60 -3.95 -2.46 -18.07
C SER A 60 -4.60 -3.81 -18.42
N LEU A 61 -4.62 -4.78 -17.49
CA LEU A 61 -5.29 -6.06 -17.64
C LEU A 61 -6.78 -6.02 -17.22
N LYS A 62 -7.26 -4.93 -16.63
CA LYS A 62 -8.65 -4.74 -16.18
C LYS A 62 -9.29 -3.56 -16.92
N PRO A 63 -10.17 -3.80 -17.89
CA PRO A 63 -10.72 -2.75 -18.78
C PRO A 63 -11.23 -1.51 -18.07
N GLU A 64 -11.89 -1.66 -16.90
CA GLU A 64 -12.46 -0.52 -16.15
C GLU A 64 -11.40 0.27 -15.38
N LEU A 65 -10.19 -0.27 -15.24
CA LEU A 65 -9.08 0.36 -14.49
C LEU A 65 -7.94 0.82 -15.40
N VAL A 66 -8.09 0.64 -16.73
CA VAL A 66 -7.09 1.05 -17.72
C VAL A 66 -6.75 2.53 -17.53
N PRO A 67 -5.49 2.88 -17.27
CA PRO A 67 -5.07 4.26 -17.11
C PRO A 67 -5.29 5.08 -18.39
N ALA A 68 -5.67 6.34 -18.23
CA ALA A 68 -5.77 7.26 -19.37
C ALA A 68 -4.37 7.61 -19.88
N GLY A 69 -4.13 7.44 -21.17
CA GLY A 69 -2.84 7.69 -21.84
C GLY A 69 -2.75 7.02 -23.19
N ALA A 70 -1.54 7.01 -23.76
CA ALA A 70 -1.27 6.38 -25.04
C ALA A 70 -0.69 4.98 -24.84
N TYR A 71 -1.29 4.00 -25.53
CA TYR A 71 -0.82 2.60 -25.53
C TYR A 71 -0.12 2.28 -26.84
N ARG A 72 0.88 1.40 -26.78
CA ARG A 72 1.41 0.64 -27.92
C ARG A 72 1.28 -0.85 -27.62
N GLY A 73 1.14 -1.64 -28.70
CA GLY A 73 0.90 -3.07 -28.55
C GLY A 73 -0.45 -3.39 -27.91
N TRP A 74 -0.57 -4.54 -27.26
CA TRP A 74 -1.82 -4.98 -26.70
C TRP A 74 -1.64 -5.91 -25.47
N ALA A 75 -2.68 -5.93 -24.62
CA ALA A 75 -2.86 -6.90 -23.55
C ALA A 75 -4.19 -7.64 -23.74
N ARG A 76 -4.15 -8.97 -23.58
CA ARG A 76 -5.32 -9.85 -23.62
C ARG A 76 -5.44 -10.63 -22.33
N VAL A 77 -6.69 -10.79 -21.90
CA VAL A 77 -7.06 -11.65 -20.78
C VAL A 77 -8.09 -12.65 -21.28
N LEU A 78 -7.87 -13.95 -21.06
CA LEU A 78 -8.74 -15.02 -21.54
C LEU A 78 -9.04 -14.93 -23.06
N GLY A 79 -8.06 -14.48 -23.84
CA GLY A 79 -8.15 -14.30 -25.29
C GLY A 79 -8.84 -13.02 -25.76
N ARG A 80 -9.41 -12.21 -24.86
CA ARG A 80 -10.06 -10.92 -25.18
C ARG A 80 -9.15 -9.74 -24.90
N VAL A 81 -9.25 -8.67 -25.66
CA VAL A 81 -8.45 -7.45 -25.52
C VAL A 81 -8.90 -6.68 -24.27
N ALA A 82 -7.97 -6.47 -23.33
CA ALA A 82 -8.18 -5.66 -22.14
C ALA A 82 -7.70 -4.21 -22.35
N SER A 83 -6.54 -4.02 -23.01
CA SER A 83 -5.98 -2.70 -23.36
C SER A 83 -5.08 -2.79 -24.59
N GLY A 84 -4.79 -1.65 -25.21
CA GLY A 84 -3.89 -1.56 -26.38
C GLY A 84 -4.27 -0.44 -27.34
N GLU A 85 -3.59 -0.40 -28.52
CA GLU A 85 -3.80 0.61 -29.55
C GLU A 85 -5.20 0.50 -30.18
N ASP A 86 -5.75 -0.71 -30.29
CA ASP A 86 -7.02 -0.97 -30.97
C ASP A 86 -7.95 -1.84 -30.08
N VAL A 87 -8.61 -1.19 -29.12
CA VAL A 87 -9.54 -1.84 -28.16
C VAL A 87 -10.97 -1.86 -28.72
N ARG A 88 -11.17 -1.76 -30.02
CA ARG A 88 -12.51 -1.69 -30.64
C ARG A 88 -12.86 -3.00 -31.32
N GLY A 89 -14.14 -3.42 -31.17
CA GLY A 89 -14.70 -4.56 -31.89
C GLY A 89 -15.15 -5.72 -30.99
N GLU A 90 -15.55 -6.84 -31.59
CA GLU A 90 -16.12 -8.03 -30.93
C GLU A 90 -15.15 -8.75 -29.95
N GLN A 91 -13.86 -8.42 -29.99
CA GLN A 91 -12.84 -8.99 -29.08
C GLN A 91 -12.66 -8.23 -27.77
N ALA A 92 -13.28 -7.06 -27.60
CA ALA A 92 -13.22 -6.30 -26.36
C ALA A 92 -14.17 -6.90 -25.31
N PHE A 93 -13.86 -6.65 -24.04
CA PHE A 93 -14.75 -6.99 -22.93
C PHE A 93 -15.93 -6.02 -22.89
N THR A 94 -17.13 -6.53 -22.63
CA THR A 94 -18.19 -5.70 -22.05
C THR A 94 -17.91 -5.52 -20.56
N ALA A 95 -18.47 -4.47 -19.93
CA ALA A 95 -18.28 -4.23 -18.50
C ALA A 95 -18.74 -5.42 -17.64
N LEU A 96 -19.84 -6.07 -18.00
CA LEU A 96 -20.36 -7.25 -17.30
C LEU A 96 -19.40 -8.44 -17.42
N GLU A 97 -18.93 -8.73 -18.64
CA GLU A 97 -17.99 -9.82 -18.88
C GLU A 97 -16.66 -9.60 -18.14
N SER A 98 -16.16 -8.37 -18.14
CA SER A 98 -14.96 -8.03 -17.39
C SER A 98 -15.17 -8.19 -15.89
N ALA A 99 -16.27 -7.69 -15.33
CA ALA A 99 -16.59 -7.82 -13.92
C ALA A 99 -16.69 -9.28 -13.46
N GLN A 100 -17.23 -10.16 -14.29
CA GLN A 100 -17.39 -11.59 -14.01
C GLN A 100 -16.14 -12.42 -14.32
N SER A 101 -15.22 -11.93 -15.15
CA SER A 101 -14.04 -12.70 -15.58
C SER A 101 -12.77 -12.32 -14.85
N ILE A 102 -12.62 -11.03 -14.50
CA ILE A 102 -11.38 -10.49 -13.96
C ILE A 102 -11.67 -9.80 -12.62
N GLY A 103 -11.19 -10.39 -11.53
CA GLY A 103 -11.20 -9.78 -10.21
C GLY A 103 -9.97 -8.89 -10.00
N PHE A 104 -10.12 -7.81 -9.25
CA PHE A 104 -9.01 -6.93 -8.88
C PHE A 104 -9.05 -6.62 -7.38
N VAL A 105 -7.91 -6.81 -6.70
CA VAL A 105 -7.72 -6.46 -5.29
C VAL A 105 -6.67 -5.36 -5.21
N MET A 106 -7.07 -4.22 -4.64
CA MET A 106 -6.23 -3.03 -4.55
C MET A 106 -5.23 -3.12 -3.38
N GLN A 107 -4.18 -2.33 -3.46
CA GLN A 107 -3.15 -2.20 -2.42
C GLN A 107 -3.71 -1.67 -1.09
N ASP A 108 -4.67 -0.74 -1.14
CA ASP A 108 -5.33 -0.19 0.06
C ASP A 108 -6.71 -0.83 0.25
N PRO A 109 -6.84 -1.72 1.27
CA PRO A 109 -8.12 -2.37 1.54
C PRO A 109 -9.23 -1.40 1.91
N ALA A 110 -8.90 -0.30 2.58
CA ALA A 110 -9.91 0.65 3.04
C ALA A 110 -10.47 1.49 1.89
N ALA A 111 -9.67 1.74 0.85
CA ALA A 111 -10.12 2.46 -0.35
C ALA A 111 -11.02 1.60 -1.26
N GLN A 112 -10.97 0.27 -1.14
CA GLN A 112 -11.77 -0.64 -1.95
C GLN A 112 -13.14 -0.93 -1.33
N ILE A 113 -13.25 -0.95 0.01
CA ILE A 113 -14.52 -1.20 0.72
C ILE A 113 -15.45 0.01 0.56
N VAL A 114 -16.66 -0.22 0.06
CA VAL A 114 -17.66 0.83 -0.20
C VAL A 114 -18.89 0.72 0.71
N CYS A 115 -19.16 -0.45 1.30
CA CYS A 115 -20.33 -0.69 2.12
C CYS A 115 -20.02 -0.61 3.62
N ASP A 116 -21.02 -0.27 4.41
CA ASP A 116 -20.94 -0.10 5.86
C ASP A 116 -20.93 -1.43 6.63
N THR A 117 -21.40 -2.54 6.04
CA THR A 117 -21.40 -3.87 6.64
C THR A 117 -20.77 -4.91 5.72
N VAL A 118 -20.17 -5.94 6.31
CA VAL A 118 -19.54 -7.04 5.56
C VAL A 118 -20.55 -7.74 4.64
N TRP A 119 -21.79 -7.93 5.10
CA TRP A 119 -22.85 -8.52 4.27
C TRP A 119 -23.07 -7.74 2.98
N HIS A 120 -23.25 -6.42 3.09
CA HIS A 120 -23.48 -5.57 1.94
C HIS A 120 -22.26 -5.52 1.02
N GLU A 121 -21.06 -5.50 1.59
CA GLU A 121 -19.81 -5.54 0.81
C GLU A 121 -19.69 -6.82 -0.02
N LEU A 122 -19.99 -7.99 0.56
CA LEU A 122 -19.99 -9.27 -0.18
C LEU A 122 -21.10 -9.35 -1.24
N ALA A 123 -22.24 -8.70 -1.01
CA ALA A 123 -23.39 -8.70 -1.91
C ALA A 123 -23.26 -7.64 -3.02
N PHE A 124 -22.50 -6.57 -2.80
CA PHE A 124 -22.44 -5.39 -3.66
C PHE A 124 -22.15 -5.71 -5.14
N GLY A 125 -21.10 -6.49 -5.40
CA GLY A 125 -20.75 -6.89 -6.76
C GLY A 125 -21.83 -7.77 -7.40
N LEU A 126 -22.45 -8.65 -6.62
CA LEU A 126 -23.52 -9.55 -7.09
C LEU A 126 -24.79 -8.78 -7.45
N GLU A 127 -25.12 -7.76 -6.70
CA GLU A 127 -26.25 -6.86 -6.96
C GLU A 127 -26.03 -6.07 -8.24
N ASN A 128 -24.82 -5.52 -8.43
CA ASN A 128 -24.48 -4.75 -9.62
C ASN A 128 -24.52 -5.56 -10.92
N VAL A 129 -24.28 -6.87 -10.86
CA VAL A 129 -24.43 -7.77 -12.02
C VAL A 129 -25.86 -8.31 -12.18
N GLY A 130 -26.81 -7.86 -11.37
CA GLY A 130 -28.23 -8.23 -11.46
C GLY A 130 -28.55 -9.63 -10.94
N MET A 131 -27.75 -10.18 -10.01
CA MET A 131 -28.00 -11.52 -9.45
C MET A 131 -29.31 -11.55 -8.65
N PRO A 132 -30.18 -12.56 -8.81
CA PRO A 132 -31.38 -12.70 -8.01
C PRO A 132 -31.07 -12.86 -6.51
N GLN A 133 -31.90 -12.27 -5.64
CA GLN A 133 -31.66 -12.19 -4.19
C GLN A 133 -31.43 -13.55 -3.51
N ASN A 134 -32.16 -14.60 -3.93
CA ASN A 134 -32.00 -15.95 -3.40
C ASN A 134 -30.64 -16.56 -3.73
N GLU A 135 -30.14 -16.33 -4.95
CA GLU A 135 -28.80 -16.77 -5.38
C GLU A 135 -27.71 -15.96 -4.72
N MET A 136 -27.93 -14.64 -4.58
CA MET A 136 -27.01 -13.75 -3.88
C MET A 136 -26.78 -14.20 -2.42
N ARG A 137 -27.86 -14.49 -1.68
CA ARG A 137 -27.76 -14.99 -0.31
C ARG A 137 -26.97 -16.28 -0.21
N ARG A 138 -27.21 -17.22 -1.13
CA ARG A 138 -26.46 -18.47 -1.19
C ARG A 138 -24.97 -18.21 -1.48
N ARG A 139 -24.68 -17.35 -2.45
CA ARG A 139 -23.32 -17.02 -2.85
C ARG A 139 -22.54 -16.34 -1.72
N VAL A 140 -23.14 -15.39 -1.03
CA VAL A 140 -22.54 -14.74 0.15
C VAL A 140 -22.25 -15.75 1.25
N ALA A 141 -23.17 -16.69 1.51
CA ALA A 141 -22.95 -17.73 2.49
C ALA A 141 -21.82 -18.70 2.09
N GLU A 142 -21.76 -19.12 0.81
CA GLU A 142 -20.69 -19.98 0.28
C GLU A 142 -19.31 -19.32 0.45
N VAL A 143 -19.21 -18.05 0.06
CA VAL A 143 -17.95 -17.29 0.17
C VAL A 143 -17.57 -17.04 1.62
N ALA A 144 -18.54 -16.64 2.48
CA ALA A 144 -18.28 -16.43 3.89
C ALA A 144 -17.75 -17.71 4.57
N HIS A 145 -18.32 -18.85 4.21
CA HIS A 145 -17.88 -20.18 4.70
C HIS A 145 -16.47 -20.53 4.19
N PHE A 146 -16.21 -20.34 2.90
CA PHE A 146 -14.90 -20.64 2.30
C PHE A 146 -13.76 -19.87 3.00
N PHE A 147 -13.99 -18.59 3.35
CA PHE A 147 -13.00 -17.74 4.01
C PHE A 147 -13.04 -17.82 5.54
N GLY A 148 -14.03 -18.52 6.15
CA GLY A 148 -14.21 -18.57 7.60
C GLY A 148 -14.57 -17.22 8.21
N ILE A 149 -15.32 -16.40 7.47
CA ILE A 149 -15.70 -15.02 7.89
C ILE A 149 -17.17 -14.90 8.33
N GLU A 150 -17.89 -16.02 8.52
CA GLU A 150 -19.27 -16.02 8.99
C GLU A 150 -19.48 -15.17 10.27
N PRO A 151 -18.55 -15.16 11.24
CA PRO A 151 -18.70 -14.32 12.43
C PRO A 151 -18.64 -12.82 12.15
N TRP A 152 -18.12 -12.42 10.97
CA TRP A 152 -17.96 -11.01 10.60
C TRP A 152 -19.11 -10.48 9.74
N VAL A 153 -19.91 -11.35 9.14
CA VAL A 153 -20.93 -11.00 8.14
C VAL A 153 -21.88 -9.88 8.60
N ARG A 154 -22.20 -9.82 9.90
CA ARG A 154 -23.06 -8.78 10.50
C ARG A 154 -22.29 -7.59 11.08
N LYS A 155 -20.94 -7.61 11.05
CA LYS A 155 -20.14 -6.51 11.57
C LYS A 155 -20.13 -5.35 10.60
N LYS A 156 -19.87 -4.17 11.15
CA LYS A 156 -19.52 -3.01 10.33
C LYS A 156 -18.11 -3.17 9.77
N THR A 157 -17.91 -2.69 8.57
CA THR A 157 -16.60 -2.74 7.90
C THR A 157 -15.56 -1.86 8.57
N GLU A 158 -15.99 -0.77 9.23
CA GLU A 158 -15.12 0.10 10.03
C GLU A 158 -14.50 -0.60 11.24
N ASP A 159 -15.19 -1.60 11.83
CA ASP A 159 -14.73 -2.35 13.01
C ASP A 159 -13.71 -3.43 12.68
N LEU A 160 -13.42 -3.67 11.40
CA LEU A 160 -12.48 -4.69 10.95
C LEU A 160 -11.03 -4.20 11.03
N SER A 161 -10.13 -5.12 11.43
CA SER A 161 -8.68 -4.88 11.29
C SER A 161 -8.27 -4.82 9.81
N GLY A 162 -7.08 -4.25 9.51
CA GLY A 162 -6.56 -4.19 8.13
C GLY A 162 -6.51 -5.56 7.45
N GLY A 163 -6.04 -6.60 8.16
CA GLY A 163 -6.04 -7.98 7.63
C GLY A 163 -7.43 -8.54 7.38
N GLN A 164 -8.40 -8.25 8.27
CA GLN A 164 -9.79 -8.65 8.07
C GLN A 164 -10.41 -7.94 6.87
N LYS A 165 -10.14 -6.64 6.70
CA LYS A 165 -10.58 -5.87 5.52
C LYS A 165 -10.03 -6.47 4.22
N GLN A 166 -8.76 -6.87 4.22
CA GLN A 166 -8.14 -7.50 3.04
C GLN A 166 -8.79 -8.84 2.69
N ILE A 167 -9.11 -9.66 3.69
CA ILE A 167 -9.84 -10.91 3.47
C ILE A 167 -11.26 -10.65 2.96
N VAL A 168 -11.97 -9.64 3.49
CA VAL A 168 -13.31 -9.25 3.01
C VAL A 168 -13.26 -8.75 1.57
N ASN A 169 -12.26 -7.94 1.19
CA ASN A 169 -12.05 -7.52 -0.20
C ASN A 169 -11.82 -8.72 -1.14
N LEU A 170 -10.96 -9.64 -0.74
CA LEU A 170 -10.73 -10.85 -1.52
C LEU A 170 -12.03 -11.66 -1.66
N ALA A 171 -12.79 -11.80 -0.59
CA ALA A 171 -14.06 -12.51 -0.57
C ALA A 171 -15.14 -11.84 -1.44
N SER A 172 -15.25 -10.50 -1.41
CA SER A 172 -16.23 -9.76 -2.23
C SER A 172 -15.93 -9.89 -3.73
N VAL A 173 -14.65 -9.80 -4.11
CA VAL A 173 -14.23 -10.03 -5.50
C VAL A 173 -14.50 -11.48 -5.94
N LEU A 174 -14.22 -12.46 -5.09
CA LEU A 174 -14.46 -13.88 -5.39
C LEU A 174 -15.92 -14.29 -5.40
N ALA A 175 -16.81 -13.51 -4.81
CA ALA A 175 -18.25 -13.73 -4.91
C ALA A 175 -18.73 -13.73 -6.37
N LEU A 176 -18.08 -12.97 -7.26
CA LEU A 176 -18.34 -12.94 -8.70
C LEU A 176 -17.79 -14.15 -9.47
N ARG A 177 -16.98 -15.03 -8.83
CA ARG A 177 -16.29 -16.19 -9.43
C ARG A 177 -15.43 -15.81 -10.65
N PRO A 178 -14.50 -14.86 -10.54
CA PRO A 178 -13.63 -14.50 -11.64
C PRO A 178 -12.74 -15.69 -12.03
N ARG A 179 -12.32 -15.72 -13.28
CA ARG A 179 -11.36 -16.73 -13.79
C ARG A 179 -9.91 -16.27 -13.60
N VAL A 180 -9.69 -14.95 -13.54
CA VAL A 180 -8.39 -14.32 -13.31
C VAL A 180 -8.55 -13.36 -12.13
N LEU A 181 -7.62 -13.41 -11.18
CA LEU A 181 -7.55 -12.55 -10.01
C LEU A 181 -6.24 -11.78 -10.03
N LEU A 182 -6.34 -10.48 -10.12
CA LEU A 182 -5.22 -9.54 -10.12
C LEU A 182 -5.10 -8.90 -8.74
N LEU A 183 -3.92 -8.93 -8.13
CA LEU A 183 -3.69 -8.36 -6.80
C LEU A 183 -2.48 -7.42 -6.83
N ASP A 184 -2.70 -6.17 -6.47
CA ASP A 184 -1.67 -5.14 -6.42
C ASP A 184 -1.19 -4.94 -4.98
N GLU A 185 0.06 -5.37 -4.68
CA GLU A 185 0.70 -5.28 -3.36
C GLU A 185 -0.20 -5.71 -2.19
N PRO A 186 -0.88 -6.89 -2.25
CA PRO A 186 -1.99 -7.22 -1.35
C PRO A 186 -1.55 -7.43 0.10
N THR A 187 -0.26 -7.57 0.37
CA THR A 187 0.29 -7.85 1.70
C THR A 187 1.00 -6.65 2.34
N ALA A 188 1.16 -5.53 1.61
CA ALA A 188 1.98 -4.39 2.03
C ALA A 188 1.55 -3.73 3.36
N GLN A 189 0.27 -3.82 3.73
CA GLN A 189 -0.28 -3.21 4.96
C GLN A 189 -0.59 -4.22 6.06
N LEU A 190 -0.21 -5.49 5.87
CA LEU A 190 -0.53 -6.56 6.79
C LEU A 190 0.61 -6.83 7.78
N ASP A 191 0.27 -7.26 8.99
CA ASP A 191 1.26 -7.84 9.90
C ASP A 191 1.64 -9.27 9.46
N PRO A 192 2.77 -9.82 9.92
CA PRO A 192 3.26 -11.13 9.47
C PRO A 192 2.27 -12.29 9.64
N ASN A 193 1.38 -12.25 10.65
CA ASN A 193 0.38 -13.28 10.85
C ASN A 193 -0.76 -13.14 9.84
N ALA A 194 -1.22 -11.90 9.60
CA ALA A 194 -2.22 -11.60 8.58
C ALA A 194 -1.72 -11.93 7.17
N VAL A 195 -0.43 -11.66 6.86
CA VAL A 195 0.20 -12.07 5.60
C VAL A 195 0.08 -13.58 5.40
N LYS A 196 0.51 -14.38 6.38
CA LYS A 196 0.44 -15.86 6.29
C LYS A 196 -0.99 -16.34 6.08
N GLN A 197 -1.94 -15.81 6.84
CA GLN A 197 -3.36 -16.16 6.72
C GLN A 197 -3.91 -15.79 5.33
N PHE A 198 -3.63 -14.59 4.86
CA PHE A 198 -4.08 -14.11 3.54
C PHE A 198 -3.52 -14.96 2.41
N LEU A 199 -2.21 -15.23 2.40
CA LEU A 199 -1.55 -16.04 1.37
C LEU A 199 -1.99 -17.50 1.40
N PHE A 200 -2.23 -18.07 2.58
CA PHE A 200 -2.82 -19.40 2.71
C PHE A 200 -4.20 -19.47 2.03
N LEU A 201 -5.07 -18.49 2.30
CA LEU A 201 -6.39 -18.39 1.66
C LEU A 201 -6.29 -18.18 0.16
N LEU A 202 -5.37 -17.31 -0.30
CA LEU A 202 -5.14 -17.06 -1.71
C LEU A 202 -4.63 -18.33 -2.45
N GLY A 203 -3.72 -19.09 -1.82
CA GLY A 203 -3.25 -20.38 -2.33
C GLY A 203 -4.38 -21.43 -2.41
N ARG A 204 -5.34 -21.41 -1.48
CA ARG A 204 -6.56 -22.24 -1.56
C ARG A 204 -7.44 -21.83 -2.74
N VAL A 205 -7.66 -20.52 -2.93
CA VAL A 205 -8.40 -20.00 -4.09
C VAL A 205 -7.83 -20.50 -5.41
N ASN A 206 -6.51 -20.45 -5.57
CA ASN A 206 -5.86 -20.95 -6.77
C ASN A 206 -6.03 -22.47 -6.94
N ARG A 207 -5.70 -23.25 -5.91
CA ARG A 207 -5.69 -24.73 -6.01
C ARG A 207 -7.09 -25.37 -6.04
N GLU A 208 -8.01 -24.87 -5.17
CA GLU A 208 -9.33 -25.49 -5.01
C GLU A 208 -10.35 -24.98 -6.04
N LEU A 209 -10.23 -23.71 -6.45
CA LEU A 209 -11.15 -23.09 -7.41
C LEU A 209 -10.59 -23.00 -8.84
N GLY A 210 -9.29 -23.32 -9.04
CA GLY A 210 -8.65 -23.26 -10.36
C GLY A 210 -8.50 -21.84 -10.92
N ILE A 211 -8.60 -20.81 -10.10
CA ILE A 211 -8.52 -19.42 -10.52
C ILE A 211 -7.06 -19.06 -10.80
N THR A 212 -6.81 -18.41 -11.94
CA THR A 212 -5.48 -17.85 -12.23
C THR A 212 -5.24 -16.65 -11.33
N VAL A 213 -4.15 -16.67 -10.58
CA VAL A 213 -3.78 -15.60 -9.63
C VAL A 213 -2.55 -14.87 -10.14
N VAL A 214 -2.62 -13.55 -10.19
CA VAL A 214 -1.48 -12.67 -10.55
C VAL A 214 -1.25 -11.69 -9.41
N VAL A 215 -0.12 -11.82 -8.72
CA VAL A 215 0.26 -10.96 -7.59
C VAL A 215 1.42 -10.07 -8.00
N ALA A 216 1.23 -8.77 -8.00
CA ALA A 216 2.32 -7.82 -8.10
C ALA A 216 2.85 -7.48 -6.71
N THR A 217 4.16 -7.59 -6.52
CA THR A 217 4.81 -7.27 -5.24
C THR A 217 6.26 -6.80 -5.43
N HIS A 218 6.75 -6.01 -4.47
CA HIS A 218 8.17 -5.67 -4.35
C HIS A 218 8.89 -6.58 -3.33
N SER A 219 8.15 -7.38 -2.56
CA SER A 219 8.66 -8.31 -1.54
C SER A 219 8.16 -9.72 -1.85
N PRO A 220 8.85 -10.48 -2.71
CA PRO A 220 8.39 -11.78 -3.18
C PRO A 220 8.53 -12.91 -2.14
N GLU A 221 9.31 -12.74 -1.06
CA GLU A 221 9.75 -13.80 -0.15
C GLU A 221 8.58 -14.60 0.44
N ASP A 222 7.50 -13.91 0.81
CA ASP A 222 6.33 -14.56 1.40
C ASP A 222 5.43 -15.25 0.37
N VAL A 223 5.40 -14.72 -0.87
CA VAL A 223 4.49 -15.15 -1.95
C VAL A 223 5.10 -16.25 -2.81
N GLU A 224 6.43 -16.28 -2.91
CA GLU A 224 7.18 -17.16 -3.81
C GLU A 224 6.92 -18.65 -3.54
N ALA A 225 6.64 -19.01 -2.28
CA ALA A 225 6.29 -20.40 -1.91
C ALA A 225 4.99 -20.91 -2.57
N TYR A 226 4.13 -20.03 -3.07
CA TYR A 226 2.90 -20.36 -3.77
C TYR A 226 3.02 -20.24 -5.29
N ALA A 227 4.10 -19.60 -5.78
CA ALA A 227 4.29 -19.25 -7.17
C ALA A 227 4.53 -20.50 -8.04
N THR A 228 3.76 -20.62 -9.12
CA THR A 228 4.03 -21.57 -10.21
C THR A 228 4.70 -20.88 -11.39
N GLN A 229 4.63 -19.55 -11.44
CA GLN A 229 5.23 -18.73 -12.48
C GLN A 229 5.74 -17.40 -11.86
N ARG A 230 6.91 -16.93 -12.32
CA ARG A 230 7.50 -15.65 -11.90
C ARG A 230 7.84 -14.79 -13.10
N ILE A 231 7.52 -13.52 -13.02
CA ILE A 231 7.85 -12.49 -14.00
C ILE A 231 8.61 -11.38 -13.26
N ASP A 232 9.80 -11.04 -13.76
CA ASP A 232 10.62 -9.98 -13.21
C ASP A 232 10.64 -8.80 -14.20
N LEU A 233 10.05 -7.68 -13.81
CA LEU A 233 9.96 -6.49 -14.66
C LEU A 233 11.26 -5.69 -14.70
N ASP A 234 12.15 -5.86 -13.72
CA ASP A 234 13.44 -5.16 -13.69
C ASP A 234 14.48 -5.83 -14.58
N ALA A 235 14.26 -7.11 -14.98
CA ALA A 235 15.16 -7.87 -15.85
C ALA A 235 15.20 -7.35 -17.30
N SER A 236 14.27 -6.48 -17.70
CA SER A 236 14.15 -5.94 -19.07
C SER A 236 14.98 -4.67 -19.36
N GLY A 237 16.07 -4.42 -18.62
CA GLY A 237 17.12 -3.49 -19.04
C GLY A 237 16.97 -2.02 -18.60
N ALA A 238 15.99 -1.66 -17.80
CA ALA A 238 16.06 -0.40 -17.07
C ALA A 238 17.03 -0.58 -15.89
N PRO A 239 18.02 0.31 -15.68
CA PRO A 239 18.92 0.20 -14.54
C PRO A 239 18.09 0.33 -13.27
N ALA A 240 17.90 -0.79 -12.57
CA ALA A 240 17.38 -0.75 -11.21
C ALA A 240 18.31 0.15 -10.39
N PRO A 241 17.80 1.01 -9.51
CA PRO A 241 18.63 1.73 -8.55
C PRO A 241 19.13 0.72 -7.49
N ARG A 242 19.98 -0.20 -7.93
CA ARG A 242 20.56 -1.29 -7.16
C ARG A 242 21.60 -0.80 -6.13
N GLU A 243 22.11 0.41 -6.31
CA GLU A 243 23.22 0.90 -5.50
C GLU A 243 22.84 1.56 -4.18
N LEU A 244 21.57 1.85 -3.92
CA LEU A 244 21.14 2.45 -2.63
C LEU A 244 20.70 1.42 -1.57
N ALA A 245 20.40 0.17 -1.95
CA ALA A 245 19.90 -0.83 -1.01
C ALA A 245 20.98 -1.74 -0.41
N GLU A 246 22.06 -2.05 -1.12
CA GLU A 246 23.08 -2.99 -0.63
C GLU A 246 24.27 -2.34 0.07
N ALA A 247 24.53 -1.05 -0.14
CA ALA A 247 25.69 -0.38 0.46
C ALA A 247 25.49 0.10 1.91
N ALA A 248 24.30 -0.06 2.51
CA ALA A 248 23.96 0.72 3.69
C ALA A 248 23.59 -0.05 4.96
N LEU A 249 23.53 -1.36 5.01
CA LEU A 249 23.10 -2.02 6.25
C LEU A 249 23.88 -3.31 6.58
N GLU A 250 25.19 -3.23 6.63
CA GLU A 250 25.88 -4.02 7.66
C GLU A 250 25.40 -3.51 9.02
N PRO A 251 24.71 -4.31 9.85
CA PRO A 251 24.17 -3.80 11.09
C PRO A 251 25.30 -3.59 12.12
N ARG A 252 25.87 -2.38 12.11
CA ARG A 252 26.67 -1.89 13.24
C ARG A 252 25.80 -1.53 14.45
N TRP A 253 24.64 -2.17 14.59
CA TRP A 253 23.68 -1.87 15.64
C TRP A 253 24.16 -2.32 17.02
N GLU A 254 24.97 -3.38 17.12
CA GLU A 254 25.50 -3.88 18.40
C GLU A 254 26.41 -2.89 19.11
N ALA A 255 27.30 -2.22 18.38
CA ALA A 255 28.18 -1.21 18.97
C ALA A 255 27.42 0.06 19.39
N ARG A 256 26.32 0.42 18.70
CA ARG A 256 25.46 1.56 19.06
C ARG A 256 24.51 1.24 20.20
N ALA A 257 24.03 0.00 20.31
CA ALA A 257 23.17 -0.42 21.42
C ALA A 257 23.88 -0.29 22.76
N ALA A 258 25.16 -0.62 22.85
CA ALA A 258 25.97 -0.47 24.06
C ALA A 258 26.14 1.00 24.49
N ALA A 259 26.26 1.93 23.55
CA ALA A 259 26.35 3.37 23.85
C ALA A 259 25.02 3.99 24.34
N CYS A 260 23.89 3.38 24.00
CA CYS A 260 22.55 3.85 24.40
C CYS A 260 22.23 3.58 25.88
N VAL A 261 22.91 2.63 26.52
CA VAL A 261 22.61 2.23 27.92
C VAL A 261 22.90 3.33 28.94
N HIS A 262 23.80 4.27 28.63
CA HIS A 262 24.24 5.33 29.53
C HIS A 262 23.74 6.75 29.16
N ALA A 263 22.87 6.86 28.14
CA ALA A 263 22.38 8.17 27.71
C ALA A 263 21.09 8.56 28.43
N ASP A 264 20.89 9.87 28.65
CA ASP A 264 19.69 10.40 29.29
C ASP A 264 18.41 10.13 28.46
N ALA A 265 17.35 9.74 29.15
CA ALA A 265 16.05 9.56 28.53
C ALA A 265 15.50 10.87 28.00
N ALA A 266 15.22 10.93 26.69
CA ALA A 266 14.57 12.06 26.03
C ALA A 266 13.06 12.07 26.30
N ILE A 267 12.45 10.89 26.44
CA ILE A 267 11.03 10.76 26.78
C ILE A 267 10.90 9.65 27.83
N ARG A 268 10.17 9.93 28.90
CA ARG A 268 9.82 8.98 29.95
C ARG A 268 8.34 8.81 30.02
N VAL A 269 7.87 7.59 29.96
CA VAL A 269 6.46 7.21 30.10
C VAL A 269 6.31 6.41 31.37
N ARG A 270 5.37 6.76 32.22
CA ARG A 270 5.08 6.06 33.49
C ARG A 270 3.60 5.74 33.60
N ASP A 271 3.28 4.47 33.72
CA ASP A 271 1.94 3.92 33.95
C ASP A 271 0.89 4.51 32.99
N ALA A 272 1.25 4.69 31.69
CA ALA A 272 0.38 5.33 30.73
C ALA A 272 -0.80 4.45 30.35
N HIS A 273 -2.00 4.97 30.52
CA HIS A 273 -3.25 4.33 30.11
C HIS A 273 -4.02 5.25 29.18
N PHE A 274 -4.51 4.68 28.07
CA PHE A 274 -5.30 5.41 27.07
C PHE A 274 -6.44 4.56 26.50
N ARG A 275 -7.59 5.17 26.30
CA ARG A 275 -8.75 4.65 25.55
C ARG A 275 -9.42 5.80 24.82
N PHE A 276 -10.09 5.51 23.69
CA PHE A 276 -10.76 6.55 22.90
C PHE A 276 -12.08 7.00 23.54
N ASP A 277 -12.86 6.08 24.08
CA ASP A 277 -14.09 6.38 24.81
C ASP A 277 -14.08 5.74 26.21
N ARG A 278 -14.85 6.32 27.16
CA ARG A 278 -14.93 5.83 28.54
C ARG A 278 -15.55 4.42 28.64
N ARG A 279 -16.35 4.02 27.67
CA ARG A 279 -17.00 2.71 27.60
C ARG A 279 -16.16 1.66 26.88
N GLU A 280 -15.13 2.09 26.16
CA GLU A 280 -14.24 1.18 25.43
C GLU A 280 -13.14 0.60 26.32
N PRO A 281 -12.60 -0.57 25.96
CA PRO A 281 -11.46 -1.15 26.65
C PRO A 281 -10.22 -0.27 26.49
N TRP A 282 -9.33 -0.37 27.48
CA TRP A 282 -8.05 0.32 27.40
C TRP A 282 -7.23 -0.16 26.21
N VAL A 283 -6.78 0.77 25.36
CA VAL A 283 -5.84 0.52 24.26
C VAL A 283 -4.40 0.46 24.78
N LEU A 284 -4.03 1.41 25.66
CA LEU A 284 -2.78 1.37 26.40
C LEU A 284 -3.09 1.02 27.85
N ARG A 285 -2.32 0.09 28.45
CA ARG A 285 -2.60 -0.46 29.77
C ARG A 285 -1.31 -0.48 30.60
N GLY A 286 -1.05 0.60 31.35
CA GLY A 286 0.11 0.67 32.23
C GLY A 286 1.43 0.59 31.48
N ILE A 287 1.63 1.43 30.48
CA ILE A 287 2.86 1.44 29.69
C ILE A 287 3.96 2.22 30.40
N ASP A 288 5.09 1.55 30.67
CA ASP A 288 6.32 2.14 31.12
C ASP A 288 7.38 2.06 30.03
N LEU A 289 7.96 3.19 29.65
CA LEU A 289 8.93 3.25 28.54
C LEU A 289 9.89 4.42 28.73
N ASN A 290 11.18 4.17 28.46
CA ASN A 290 12.20 5.20 28.37
C ASN A 290 12.74 5.25 26.94
N ILE A 291 12.65 6.41 26.28
CA ILE A 291 13.22 6.64 24.96
C ILE A 291 14.49 7.45 25.16
N VAL A 292 15.62 6.86 24.84
CA VAL A 292 16.94 7.43 25.04
C VAL A 292 17.31 8.33 23.85
N ARG A 293 17.98 9.44 24.15
CA ARG A 293 18.39 10.41 23.14
C ARG A 293 19.46 9.80 22.20
N GLY A 294 19.27 10.02 20.88
CA GLY A 294 20.24 9.58 19.86
C GLY A 294 20.15 8.10 19.49
N CYS A 295 19.21 7.35 20.08
CA CYS A 295 18.99 5.93 19.78
C CYS A 295 17.77 5.74 18.89
N VAL A 296 17.77 4.65 18.12
CA VAL A 296 16.62 4.18 17.36
C VAL A 296 15.86 3.19 18.23
N HIS A 297 14.57 3.45 18.45
CA HIS A 297 13.67 2.56 19.19
C HIS A 297 12.62 1.98 18.26
N ALA A 298 12.52 0.66 18.18
CA ALA A 298 11.49 -0.04 17.44
C ALA A 298 10.34 -0.45 18.35
N LEU A 299 9.10 -0.06 17.97
CA LEU A 299 7.88 -0.55 18.61
C LEU A 299 7.33 -1.72 17.79
N VAL A 300 7.44 -2.94 18.32
CA VAL A 300 7.02 -4.16 17.66
C VAL A 300 5.76 -4.71 18.31
N GLY A 301 4.86 -5.30 17.50
CA GLY A 301 3.62 -5.91 17.97
C GLY A 301 2.62 -6.07 16.84
N GLY A 302 1.60 -6.91 17.03
CA GLY A 302 0.52 -7.15 16.05
C GLY A 302 -0.33 -5.91 15.77
N ASN A 303 -1.17 -5.98 14.75
CA ASN A 303 -2.11 -4.90 14.44
C ASN A 303 -3.12 -4.73 15.59
N GLY A 304 -3.50 -3.48 15.89
CA GLY A 304 -4.43 -3.16 16.97
C GLY A 304 -3.84 -3.15 18.38
N CYS A 305 -2.55 -3.53 18.61
CA CYS A 305 -1.94 -3.52 19.94
C CYS A 305 -1.62 -2.12 20.52
N GLY A 306 -1.96 -1.03 19.80
CA GLY A 306 -1.82 0.34 20.30
C GLY A 306 -0.52 1.06 19.92
N LYS A 307 0.33 0.55 19.01
CA LYS A 307 1.58 1.21 18.57
C LYS A 307 1.37 2.65 18.11
N THR A 308 0.45 2.85 17.18
CA THR A 308 0.11 4.18 16.64
C THR A 308 -0.47 5.09 17.72
N THR A 309 -1.27 4.53 18.65
CA THR A 309 -1.83 5.28 19.78
C THR A 309 -0.71 5.74 20.72
N LEU A 310 0.25 4.86 21.03
CA LEU A 310 1.41 5.22 21.85
C LEU A 310 2.25 6.33 21.17
N LEU A 311 2.55 6.19 19.88
CA LEU A 311 3.28 7.22 19.12
C LEU A 311 2.55 8.56 19.15
N ARG A 312 1.22 8.59 19.01
CA ARG A 312 0.41 9.83 19.13
C ARG A 312 0.44 10.40 20.54
N CYS A 313 0.49 9.56 21.57
CA CYS A 313 0.67 10.03 22.95
C CYS A 313 2.07 10.62 23.17
N LEU A 314 3.13 9.98 22.67
CA LEU A 314 4.51 10.47 22.73
C LEU A 314 4.66 11.79 21.98
N ALA A 315 4.01 11.94 20.84
CA ALA A 315 4.00 13.18 20.05
C ALA A 315 3.13 14.30 20.69
N GLY A 316 2.37 14.00 21.76
CA GLY A 316 1.49 14.97 22.41
C GLY A 316 0.20 15.27 21.65
N VAL A 317 -0.12 14.48 20.62
CA VAL A 317 -1.40 14.56 19.87
C VAL A 317 -2.55 14.02 20.72
N LEU A 318 -2.29 12.93 21.46
CA LEU A 318 -3.21 12.34 22.43
C LEU A 318 -2.64 12.50 23.84
N LYS A 319 -3.52 12.62 24.84
CA LYS A 319 -3.12 12.66 26.24
C LYS A 319 -3.59 11.40 26.96
N PRO A 320 -2.71 10.66 27.66
CA PRO A 320 -3.13 9.53 28.46
C PRO A 320 -4.12 9.95 29.55
N GLN A 321 -5.13 9.16 29.84
CA GLN A 321 -6.10 9.41 30.91
C GLN A 321 -5.54 9.08 32.29
N ARG A 322 -4.53 8.17 32.37
CA ARG A 322 -3.77 7.86 33.59
C ARG A 322 -2.30 7.77 33.26
N GLY A 323 -1.45 7.95 34.25
CA GLY A 323 0.00 8.00 34.09
C GLY A 323 0.51 9.34 33.57
N HIS A 324 1.78 9.37 33.24
CA HIS A 324 2.47 10.61 32.83
C HIS A 324 3.47 10.36 31.74
N ILE A 325 3.60 11.34 30.82
CA ILE A 325 4.62 11.36 29.77
C ILE A 325 5.42 12.65 29.93
N ASP A 326 6.68 12.49 30.31
CA ASP A 326 7.67 13.56 30.35
C ASP A 326 8.47 13.53 29.04
N ASN A 327 8.33 14.57 28.21
CA ASN A 327 8.94 14.65 26.90
C ASN A 327 9.78 15.90 26.76
N ALA A 328 11.09 15.75 26.92
CA ALA A 328 12.07 16.83 26.73
C ALA A 328 12.15 17.30 25.27
N LEU A 329 11.64 16.54 24.31
CA LEU A 329 11.63 16.87 22.88
C LEU A 329 10.29 17.46 22.40
N ARG A 330 9.37 17.78 23.29
CA ARG A 330 8.00 18.20 22.95
C ARG A 330 7.93 19.29 21.86
N TYR A 331 8.89 20.19 21.81
CA TYR A 331 8.95 21.28 20.85
C TYR A 331 9.95 21.04 19.71
N SER A 332 10.58 19.85 19.67
CA SER A 332 11.61 19.47 18.70
C SER A 332 11.42 18.05 18.18
N GLN A 333 10.18 17.66 17.94
CA GLN A 333 9.80 16.36 17.42
C GLN A 333 8.89 16.51 16.20
N ALA A 334 8.85 15.49 15.34
CA ALA A 334 7.91 15.36 14.27
C ALA A 334 7.26 13.97 14.33
N LEU A 335 5.99 13.88 13.98
CA LEU A 335 5.26 12.62 13.83
C LEU A 335 4.97 12.39 12.35
N LEU A 336 5.50 11.30 11.81
CA LEU A 336 5.15 10.82 10.48
C LEU A 336 4.03 9.80 10.63
N PRO A 337 2.81 10.05 10.13
CA PRO A 337 1.72 9.08 10.17
C PRO A 337 1.97 7.93 9.18
N GLN A 338 1.24 6.83 9.36
CA GLN A 338 1.29 5.67 8.46
C GLN A 338 0.81 6.02 7.05
N ASP A 339 -0.26 6.83 6.95
CA ASP A 339 -0.70 7.41 5.69
C ASP A 339 0.06 8.73 5.46
N SER A 340 1.11 8.66 4.66
CA SER A 340 1.92 9.82 4.30
C SER A 340 1.17 10.82 3.40
N LYS A 341 0.17 10.38 2.63
CA LYS A 341 -0.65 11.25 1.76
C LYS A 341 -1.41 12.30 2.56
N ALA A 342 -1.79 11.98 3.81
CA ALA A 342 -2.47 12.91 4.71
C ALA A 342 -1.60 14.11 5.14
N LEU A 343 -0.27 14.04 4.89
CA LEU A 343 0.65 15.13 5.21
C LEU A 343 0.81 16.13 4.07
N PHE A 344 0.65 15.70 2.83
CA PHE A 344 0.85 16.55 1.67
C PHE A 344 -0.30 17.54 1.55
N VAL A 345 0.04 18.83 1.52
CA VAL A 345 -0.91 19.95 1.41
C VAL A 345 -0.74 20.72 0.11
N CYS A 346 0.39 20.53 -0.58
CA CYS A 346 0.74 21.20 -1.83
C CYS A 346 0.66 20.22 -3.02
N ASP A 347 0.50 20.76 -4.21
CA ASP A 347 0.38 20.01 -5.45
C ASP A 347 1.75 19.63 -6.04
N SER A 348 2.84 20.26 -5.58
CA SER A 348 4.20 19.97 -6.06
C SER A 348 5.18 19.71 -4.91
N VAL A 349 6.19 18.89 -5.16
CA VAL A 349 7.27 18.61 -4.20
C VAL A 349 8.02 19.90 -3.78
N ARG A 350 8.18 20.84 -4.72
CA ARG A 350 8.84 22.11 -4.44
C ARG A 350 8.03 22.96 -3.44
N GLU A 351 6.72 23.07 -3.65
CA GLU A 351 5.82 23.81 -2.76
C GLU A 351 5.75 23.16 -1.38
N GLU A 352 5.64 21.83 -1.33
CA GLU A 352 5.62 21.05 -0.09
C GLU A 352 6.91 21.27 0.72
N LEU A 353 8.08 21.26 0.08
CA LEU A 353 9.37 21.56 0.73
C LEU A 353 9.46 23.00 1.22
N MET A 354 8.69 23.94 0.65
CA MET A 354 8.70 25.36 1.04
C MET A 354 7.58 25.72 2.01
N GLU A 355 6.57 24.88 2.23
CA GLU A 355 5.39 25.15 3.07
C GLU A 355 5.78 25.59 4.49
N TRP A 356 6.81 25.00 5.04
CA TRP A 356 7.28 25.29 6.40
C TRP A 356 8.45 26.28 6.47
N SER A 357 8.90 26.81 5.32
CA SER A 357 10.08 27.67 5.23
C SER A 357 10.00 28.88 6.12
N THR A 358 8.88 29.61 6.10
CA THR A 358 8.67 30.82 6.91
C THR A 358 8.67 30.52 8.41
N ARG A 359 8.03 29.41 8.82
CA ARG A 359 7.96 29.03 10.25
C ARG A 359 9.26 28.47 10.79
N CYS A 360 10.01 27.77 9.95
CA CYS A 360 11.22 27.05 10.33
C CYS A 360 12.50 27.81 10.00
N GLY A 361 12.41 28.93 9.30
CA GLY A 361 13.50 29.84 9.00
C GLY A 361 14.57 29.27 8.06
N TYR A 362 14.16 28.51 7.05
CA TYR A 362 15.01 28.01 5.96
C TYR A 362 14.55 28.58 4.62
N GLY A 363 15.45 28.61 3.63
CA GLY A 363 15.20 29.19 2.32
C GLY A 363 15.31 28.14 1.19
N GLN A 364 15.17 28.61 -0.04
CA GLN A 364 15.21 27.76 -1.24
C GLN A 364 16.51 26.96 -1.39
N ARG A 365 17.66 27.53 -0.92
CA ARG A 365 18.95 26.83 -1.00
C ARG A 365 19.00 25.60 -0.11
N GLU A 366 18.47 25.70 1.11
CA GLU A 366 18.40 24.57 2.04
C GLU A 366 17.38 23.53 1.57
N ALA A 367 16.22 23.96 1.06
CA ALA A 367 15.23 23.07 0.49
C ALA A 367 15.78 22.30 -0.71
N ALA A 368 16.50 22.98 -1.64
CA ALA A 368 17.14 22.33 -2.77
C ALA A 368 18.26 21.37 -2.36
N ALA A 369 19.05 21.71 -1.33
CA ALA A 369 20.07 20.82 -0.80
C ALA A 369 19.45 19.55 -0.20
N MET A 370 18.30 19.66 0.45
CA MET A 370 17.56 18.52 0.99
C MET A 370 16.97 17.67 -0.13
N ALA A 371 16.38 18.29 -1.16
CA ALA A 371 15.87 17.58 -2.34
C ALA A 371 16.97 16.74 -3.01
N ARG A 372 18.18 17.31 -3.21
CA ARG A 372 19.34 16.57 -3.72
C ARG A 372 19.70 15.37 -2.83
N ARG A 373 19.78 15.61 -1.53
CA ARG A 373 20.15 14.56 -0.57
C ARG A 373 19.21 13.37 -0.58
N PHE A 374 17.92 13.58 -0.86
CA PHE A 374 16.89 12.54 -0.95
C PHE A 374 16.57 12.11 -2.38
N GLY A 375 17.34 12.55 -3.40
CA GLY A 375 17.11 12.16 -4.79
C GLY A 375 15.78 12.66 -5.37
N LEU A 376 15.22 13.73 -4.83
CA LEU A 376 13.93 14.30 -5.24
C LEU A 376 14.02 15.30 -6.39
N GLU A 377 15.21 15.54 -6.96
CA GLU A 377 15.42 16.54 -8.02
C GLU A 377 14.57 16.23 -9.27
N SER A 378 14.50 14.96 -9.66
CA SER A 378 13.71 14.50 -10.80
C SER A 378 12.19 14.56 -10.57
N LEU A 379 11.75 14.70 -9.33
CA LEU A 379 10.33 14.79 -8.95
C LEU A 379 9.85 16.24 -8.80
N GLY A 380 10.77 17.21 -8.78
CA GLY A 380 10.47 18.63 -8.57
C GLY A 380 9.63 19.30 -9.67
N ALA A 381 9.47 18.61 -10.81
CA ALA A 381 8.66 19.06 -11.94
C ALA A 381 7.34 18.30 -12.11
N ARG A 382 7.07 17.27 -11.30
CA ARG A 382 5.84 16.46 -11.45
C ARG A 382 4.74 17.04 -10.57
N GLU A 383 3.70 17.55 -11.20
CA GLU A 383 2.42 17.86 -10.55
C GLU A 383 1.81 16.56 -10.00
N ALA A 384 1.37 16.61 -8.74
CA ALA A 384 0.61 15.53 -8.15
C ALA A 384 -0.77 15.46 -8.79
N SER A 385 -0.91 14.69 -9.86
CA SER A 385 -2.19 14.44 -10.52
C SER A 385 -3.03 13.42 -9.76
N ALA A 386 -3.54 13.80 -8.59
CA ALA A 386 -4.64 13.08 -7.93
C ALA A 386 -5.31 14.03 -6.95
N ARG A 387 -6.30 14.76 -7.45
CA ARG A 387 -7.23 15.52 -6.59
C ARG A 387 -8.18 14.54 -5.90
N GLU A 388 -7.91 14.22 -4.63
CA GLU A 388 -8.92 13.77 -3.69
C GLU A 388 -9.19 14.88 -2.64
N PRO A 389 -10.43 14.98 -2.10
CA PRO A 389 -10.84 16.12 -1.29
C PRO A 389 -10.06 16.21 0.03
N ARG A 390 -9.55 17.39 0.29
CA ARG A 390 -8.76 17.78 1.46
C ARG A 390 -9.55 17.61 2.75
N GLY A 391 -9.17 16.66 3.60
CA GLY A 391 -9.70 16.49 4.95
C GLY A 391 -9.11 17.53 5.93
N ALA A 392 -9.96 18.22 6.68
CA ALA A 392 -9.63 19.30 7.62
C ALA A 392 -8.80 18.88 8.86
N LEU A 393 -8.38 17.62 8.97
CA LEU A 393 -7.71 17.07 10.16
C LEU A 393 -6.19 17.26 10.21
N SER A 394 -5.54 17.54 9.08
CA SER A 394 -4.06 17.64 9.00
C SER A 394 -3.49 18.90 9.68
N ARG A 395 -4.25 19.99 9.77
CA ARG A 395 -3.77 21.25 10.33
C ARG A 395 -3.55 21.24 11.85
N ARG A 396 -4.24 20.40 12.61
CA ARG A 396 -4.11 20.38 14.09
C ARG A 396 -2.91 19.58 14.60
N ALA A 397 -2.41 18.59 13.87
CA ALA A 397 -1.28 17.77 14.30
C ALA A 397 0.06 18.52 14.31
N TYR A 398 0.18 19.59 13.52
CA TYR A 398 1.42 20.36 13.37
C TYR A 398 1.43 21.73 14.05
N GLN A 399 0.33 22.19 14.63
CA GLN A 399 0.24 23.53 15.24
C GLN A 399 1.13 23.75 16.48
N GLY A 400 1.81 22.70 16.99
CA GLY A 400 2.67 22.80 18.19
C GLY A 400 4.18 22.89 17.95
N ALA A 401 4.67 22.77 16.72
CA ALA A 401 6.11 22.81 16.45
C ALA A 401 6.66 24.27 16.40
N ARG A 402 7.63 24.56 17.23
CA ARG A 402 8.33 25.90 17.22
C ARG A 402 9.42 25.92 16.13
N PRO A 403 9.76 27.13 15.58
CA PRO A 403 10.66 27.31 14.43
C PRO A 403 12.09 26.76 14.56
N GLY A 404 12.58 26.49 15.77
CA GLY A 404 13.96 26.01 16.00
C GLY A 404 14.29 24.59 15.58
N VAL A 405 13.27 23.76 15.28
CA VAL A 405 13.39 22.32 15.10
C VAL A 405 13.93 21.94 13.73
N VAL A 406 13.38 22.53 12.69
CA VAL A 406 13.81 22.23 11.31
C VAL A 406 15.21 22.77 11.06
N ARG A 407 15.57 23.89 11.66
CA ARG A 407 16.96 24.42 11.59
C ARG A 407 17.97 23.44 12.19
N ARG A 408 17.64 22.80 13.32
CA ARG A 408 18.51 21.76 13.92
C ARG A 408 18.56 20.47 13.10
N PHE A 409 17.47 20.06 12.47
CA PHE A 409 17.45 18.89 11.57
C PHE A 409 18.29 19.13 10.31
N LEU A 410 18.21 20.34 9.74
CA LEU A 410 19.02 20.77 8.60
C LEU A 410 20.50 20.99 8.96
N SER A 411 20.82 21.48 10.16
CA SER A 411 22.19 21.74 10.61
C SER A 411 22.92 20.52 11.19
N ASN A 412 22.23 19.61 11.88
CA ASN A 412 22.84 18.40 12.46
C ASN A 412 23.06 17.29 11.43
N GLY A 413 22.30 17.29 10.31
CA GLY A 413 22.56 16.40 9.19
C GLY A 413 23.92 16.61 8.50
N ALA A 414 24.52 17.79 8.64
CA ALA A 414 25.84 18.11 8.11
C ALA A 414 27.02 17.67 9.03
N ARG A 415 26.76 17.35 10.30
CA ARG A 415 27.80 16.94 11.26
C ARG A 415 27.88 15.43 11.50
N ALA A 416 26.93 14.64 10.99
CA ALA A 416 26.90 13.18 11.19
C ALA A 416 27.64 12.38 10.09
N CYS A 417 28.25 13.07 9.11
CA CYS A 417 29.04 12.47 8.03
C CYS A 417 30.48 12.99 7.99
N ARG A 418 31.13 13.14 9.13
CA ARG A 418 32.60 13.21 9.23
C ARG A 418 33.11 12.17 10.21
#